data_702d7dbb024c819ff82cc122dba934c6
#
_entry.id   702d7dbb024c819ff82cc122dba934c6
#
_cell.length_a   1.000
_cell.length_b   1.000
_cell.length_c   1.000
_cell.angle_alpha   90.00
_cell.angle_beta   90.00
_cell.angle_gamma   90.00
#
_symmetry.space_group_name_H-M   'P 1'
#
loop_
_entity.id
_entity.type
_entity.pdbx_description
1 polymer ?
#
loop_
_entity_poly.entity_id
_entity_poly.type
_entity_poly.pdbx_seq_one_letter_code
_entity_poly.pdbx_strand_id
1 'polypeptide(L)'
;MGNINDKSDDEIRQMMGGCDCFVFAAGVDERIEFPKPVYDAYHKFNIAPLERMLPLAKECGIKKTVILGSYFAYLAKERPDMNLTSQHPYIRSRIDQENLAFSYADENFDVSVLELPYIFGTQPGRKPVWVILIEQLKMMDKFPCTFYPKGGTAMLTVRQVAEAIVGAAEYEDYAKFGHKKAWPISCYNMKWDEFLRIVYDARGMGSKRKVVGVPIWMFAMFGKKIEKERELEGIESGIYTPGLAEIMDMNLFIDTKYCFKDLKVTQDDIHSAIFDSIKLSVDAFEGKAKLIGMKGE
;
A
#
# COMPACT_ATOMS: atom_id res chain seq x y z
N MET A 1 -3.24 23.99 -6.67
CA MET A 1 -3.41 22.53 -6.84
C MET A 1 -3.83 22.25 -8.28
N GLY A 2 -3.39 21.17 -8.88
CA GLY A 2 -3.77 20.76 -10.23
C GLY A 2 -3.42 19.30 -10.45
N ASN A 3 -4.02 18.68 -11.47
CA ASN A 3 -3.64 17.35 -11.91
C ASN A 3 -2.33 17.47 -12.71
N ILE A 4 -1.30 16.73 -12.34
CA ILE A 4 0.01 16.75 -13.03
C ILE A 4 -0.10 16.31 -14.49
N ASN A 5 -1.11 15.50 -14.85
CA ASN A 5 -1.34 15.06 -16.23
C ASN A 5 -1.82 16.18 -17.14
N ASP A 6 -2.39 17.26 -16.56
CA ASP A 6 -2.89 18.42 -17.30
C ASP A 6 -1.86 19.56 -17.38
N LYS A 7 -0.66 19.34 -16.78
CA LYS A 7 0.42 20.33 -16.70
C LYS A 7 1.47 20.07 -17.77
N SER A 8 1.98 21.14 -18.36
CA SER A 8 3.20 21.07 -19.18
C SER A 8 4.44 20.85 -18.31
N ASP A 9 5.55 20.39 -18.90
CA ASP A 9 6.80 20.22 -18.18
C ASP A 9 7.33 21.54 -17.63
N ASP A 10 7.11 22.67 -18.34
CA ASP A 10 7.52 23.99 -17.86
C ASP A 10 6.71 24.44 -16.65
N GLU A 11 5.40 24.17 -16.62
CA GLU A 11 4.58 24.42 -15.42
C GLU A 11 5.05 23.56 -14.23
N ILE A 12 5.41 22.30 -14.49
CA ILE A 12 5.93 21.40 -13.45
C ILE A 12 7.29 21.92 -12.94
N ARG A 13 8.20 22.35 -13.81
CA ARG A 13 9.48 22.97 -13.40
C ARG A 13 9.26 24.21 -12.54
N GLN A 14 8.31 25.07 -12.91
CA GLN A 14 7.96 26.23 -12.08
C GLN A 14 7.44 25.83 -10.69
N MET A 15 6.63 24.75 -10.60
CA MET A 15 6.12 24.25 -9.32
C MET A 15 7.24 23.63 -8.45
N MET A 16 8.26 23.04 -9.07
CA MET A 16 9.41 22.43 -8.40
C MET A 16 10.48 23.45 -8.01
N GLY A 17 10.44 24.65 -8.58
CA GLY A 17 11.42 25.71 -8.33
C GLY A 17 11.53 26.07 -6.84
N GLY A 18 12.74 26.00 -6.28
CA GLY A 18 13.01 26.28 -4.87
C GLY A 18 12.64 25.17 -3.89
N CYS A 19 12.27 23.99 -4.39
CA CYS A 19 12.04 22.80 -3.55
C CYS A 19 13.33 21.99 -3.39
N ASP A 20 13.57 21.46 -2.19
CA ASP A 20 14.72 20.61 -1.88
C ASP A 20 14.42 19.12 -2.00
N CYS A 21 13.14 18.74 -1.90
CA CYS A 21 12.70 17.36 -1.92
C CYS A 21 11.45 17.20 -2.78
N PHE A 22 11.41 16.13 -3.56
CA PHE A 22 10.23 15.69 -4.31
C PHE A 22 9.61 14.47 -3.63
N VAL A 23 8.32 14.50 -3.33
CA VAL A 23 7.59 13.36 -2.76
C VAL A 23 6.58 12.84 -3.78
N PHE A 24 6.71 11.57 -4.16
CA PHE A 24 5.77 10.90 -5.02
C PHE A 24 4.85 9.97 -4.22
N ALA A 25 3.60 10.41 -4.01
CA ALA A 25 2.60 9.70 -3.24
C ALA A 25 1.36 9.33 -4.08
N ALA A 26 1.52 9.28 -5.40
CA ALA A 26 0.46 8.93 -6.34
C ALA A 26 0.55 7.47 -6.79
N GLY A 27 -0.54 6.98 -7.36
CA GLY A 27 -0.59 5.63 -7.94
C GLY A 27 -1.89 4.90 -7.61
N VAL A 28 -1.98 3.68 -8.11
CA VAL A 28 -3.09 2.76 -7.84
C VAL A 28 -2.58 1.52 -7.10
N ASP A 29 -3.44 0.97 -6.25
CA ASP A 29 -3.11 -0.20 -5.43
C ASP A 29 -3.61 -1.52 -6.06
N GLU A 30 -3.30 -2.62 -5.42
CA GLU A 30 -3.58 -4.00 -5.88
C GLU A 30 -5.07 -4.33 -6.03
N ARG A 31 -5.96 -3.53 -5.44
CA ARG A 31 -7.42 -3.76 -5.42
C ARG A 31 -8.11 -3.24 -6.66
N ILE A 32 -7.42 -2.44 -7.46
CA ILE A 32 -8.00 -1.90 -8.69
C ILE A 32 -7.91 -2.93 -9.80
N GLU A 33 -9.06 -3.27 -10.36
CA GLU A 33 -9.20 -4.16 -11.50
C GLU A 33 -9.24 -3.35 -12.80
N PHE A 34 -8.57 -3.86 -13.83
CA PHE A 34 -8.51 -3.25 -15.16
C PHE A 34 -8.67 -4.33 -16.23
N PRO A 35 -8.97 -3.95 -17.49
CA PRO A 35 -8.88 -4.86 -18.62
C PRO A 35 -7.49 -5.51 -18.73
N LYS A 36 -7.45 -6.76 -19.21
CA LYS A 36 -6.19 -7.47 -19.48
C LYS A 36 -5.39 -6.80 -20.61
N PRO A 37 -4.05 -6.71 -20.49
CA PRO A 37 -3.23 -7.06 -19.33
C PRO A 37 -3.22 -5.92 -18.30
N VAL A 38 -3.54 -6.22 -17.04
CA VAL A 38 -3.64 -5.21 -15.96
C VAL A 38 -2.31 -4.50 -15.68
N TYR A 39 -1.19 -5.12 -16.03
CA TYR A 39 0.14 -4.52 -15.85
C TYR A 39 0.28 -3.18 -16.60
N ASP A 40 -0.34 -3.04 -17.77
CA ASP A 40 -0.29 -1.78 -18.55
C ASP A 40 -0.92 -0.62 -17.77
N ALA A 41 -1.99 -0.90 -17.03
CA ALA A 41 -2.60 0.11 -16.16
C ALA A 41 -1.68 0.44 -14.96
N TYR A 42 -1.04 -0.56 -14.34
CA TYR A 42 -0.06 -0.30 -13.29
C TYR A 42 1.16 0.47 -13.79
N HIS A 43 1.67 0.15 -14.98
CA HIS A 43 2.73 0.93 -15.60
C HIS A 43 2.30 2.40 -15.79
N LYS A 44 1.12 2.60 -16.38
CA LYS A 44 0.56 3.94 -16.65
C LYS A 44 0.41 4.79 -15.39
N PHE A 45 -0.04 4.20 -14.26
CA PHE A 45 -0.38 4.97 -13.05
C PHE A 45 0.72 4.97 -11.99
N ASN A 46 1.58 3.94 -11.94
CA ASN A 46 2.60 3.81 -10.90
C ASN A 46 4.02 4.10 -11.42
N ILE A 47 4.31 3.88 -12.70
CA ILE A 47 5.68 3.95 -13.25
C ILE A 47 5.84 5.15 -14.18
N ALA A 48 5.00 5.27 -15.21
CA ALA A 48 5.13 6.34 -16.21
C ALA A 48 5.12 7.78 -15.62
N PRO A 49 4.38 8.10 -14.54
CA PRO A 49 4.50 9.41 -13.92
C PRO A 49 5.91 9.67 -13.35
N LEU A 50 6.59 8.65 -12.82
CA LEU A 50 7.96 8.80 -12.33
C LEU A 50 8.97 8.95 -13.45
N GLU A 51 8.79 8.25 -14.60
CA GLU A 51 9.62 8.43 -15.79
C GLU A 51 9.64 9.89 -16.24
N ARG A 52 8.51 10.59 -16.08
CA ARG A 52 8.38 12.01 -16.39
C ARG A 52 8.91 12.93 -15.29
N MET A 53 8.59 12.64 -14.03
CA MET A 53 8.82 13.57 -12.92
C MET A 53 10.25 13.56 -12.41
N LEU A 54 10.94 12.40 -12.41
CA LEU A 54 12.29 12.30 -11.85
C LEU A 54 13.33 13.10 -12.65
N PRO A 55 13.36 13.07 -14.00
CA PRO A 55 14.24 13.96 -14.77
C PRO A 55 13.98 15.43 -14.46
N LEU A 56 12.71 15.84 -14.43
CA LEU A 56 12.34 17.23 -14.15
C LEU A 56 12.78 17.68 -12.74
N ALA A 57 12.64 16.78 -11.75
CA ALA A 57 13.11 17.05 -10.39
C ALA A 57 14.63 17.29 -10.35
N LYS A 58 15.41 16.47 -11.03
CA LYS A 58 16.87 16.64 -11.14
C LYS A 58 17.24 17.94 -11.87
N GLU A 59 16.59 18.25 -12.99
CA GLU A 59 16.79 19.49 -13.75
C GLU A 59 16.50 20.73 -12.89
N CYS A 60 15.52 20.67 -11.98
CA CYS A 60 15.18 21.76 -11.06
C CYS A 60 16.11 21.87 -9.86
N GLY A 61 17.13 21.01 -9.74
CA GLY A 61 18.08 21.03 -8.63
C GLY A 61 17.57 20.40 -7.34
N ILE A 62 16.48 19.64 -7.38
CA ILE A 62 16.03 18.84 -6.25
C ILE A 62 17.08 17.77 -5.94
N LYS A 63 17.42 17.64 -4.67
CA LYS A 63 18.49 16.75 -4.21
C LYS A 63 18.00 15.45 -3.64
N LYS A 64 16.75 15.38 -3.22
CA LYS A 64 16.17 14.22 -2.57
C LYS A 64 14.79 13.88 -3.13
N THR A 65 14.51 12.60 -3.26
CA THR A 65 13.15 12.15 -3.58
C THR A 65 12.70 11.02 -2.67
N VAL A 66 11.42 11.08 -2.27
CA VAL A 66 10.78 10.04 -1.46
C VAL A 66 9.59 9.50 -2.22
N ILE A 67 9.61 8.20 -2.51
CA ILE A 67 8.58 7.51 -3.28
C ILE A 67 7.80 6.56 -2.36
N LEU A 68 6.48 6.65 -2.39
CA LEU A 68 5.64 5.72 -1.65
C LEU A 68 5.47 4.42 -2.46
N GLY A 69 6.25 3.42 -2.07
CA GLY A 69 6.25 2.08 -2.62
C GLY A 69 5.25 1.15 -1.89
N SER A 70 5.56 -0.15 -1.91
CA SER A 70 4.72 -1.17 -1.29
C SER A 70 5.58 -2.24 -0.61
N TYR A 71 5.15 -2.70 0.56
CA TYR A 71 5.81 -3.82 1.26
C TYR A 71 5.79 -5.14 0.46
N PHE A 72 4.98 -5.24 -0.57
CA PHE A 72 5.05 -6.38 -1.51
C PHE A 72 6.36 -6.39 -2.31
N ALA A 73 6.99 -5.23 -2.54
CA ALA A 73 8.34 -5.18 -3.11
C ALA A 73 9.37 -5.75 -2.13
N TYR A 74 9.29 -5.38 -0.85
CA TYR A 74 10.09 -5.99 0.21
C TYR A 74 9.91 -7.51 0.26
N LEU A 75 8.65 -7.98 0.31
CA LEU A 75 8.35 -9.40 0.34
C LEU A 75 8.94 -10.17 -0.86
N ALA A 76 8.83 -9.61 -2.06
CA ALA A 76 9.37 -10.24 -3.27
C ALA A 76 10.90 -10.38 -3.22
N LYS A 77 11.59 -9.43 -2.59
CA LYS A 77 13.05 -9.47 -2.38
C LYS A 77 13.46 -10.45 -1.29
N GLU A 78 12.70 -10.53 -0.19
CA GLU A 78 12.95 -11.46 0.91
C GLU A 78 12.58 -12.92 0.58
N ARG A 79 11.63 -13.12 -0.34
CA ARG A 79 11.12 -14.45 -0.70
C ARG A 79 11.19 -14.68 -2.22
N PRO A 80 12.41 -14.72 -2.79
CA PRO A 80 12.60 -14.99 -4.23
C PRO A 80 12.10 -16.38 -4.63
N ASP A 81 12.05 -17.32 -3.68
CA ASP A 81 11.52 -18.68 -3.85
C ASP A 81 10.03 -18.68 -4.23
N MET A 82 9.26 -17.67 -3.83
CA MET A 82 7.84 -17.54 -4.16
C MET A 82 7.58 -17.02 -5.57
N ASN A 83 8.57 -16.50 -6.28
CA ASN A 83 8.46 -15.95 -7.63
C ASN A 83 7.26 -14.97 -7.81
N LEU A 84 7.07 -14.09 -6.84
CA LEU A 84 5.88 -13.24 -6.72
C LEU A 84 5.69 -12.28 -7.89
N THR A 85 6.78 -11.76 -8.46
CA THR A 85 6.72 -10.81 -9.58
C THR A 85 6.18 -11.43 -10.87
N SER A 86 6.34 -12.75 -11.07
CA SER A 86 5.79 -13.44 -12.23
C SER A 86 4.30 -13.75 -12.10
N GLN A 87 3.83 -13.92 -10.85
CA GLN A 87 2.45 -14.31 -10.56
C GLN A 87 1.53 -13.10 -10.34
N HIS A 88 2.09 -11.96 -9.89
CA HIS A 88 1.33 -10.81 -9.44
C HIS A 88 1.73 -9.53 -10.16
N PRO A 89 0.96 -9.07 -11.15
CA PRO A 89 1.27 -7.87 -11.93
C PRO A 89 1.50 -6.62 -11.08
N TYR A 90 0.76 -6.46 -9.99
CA TYR A 90 0.98 -5.36 -9.05
C TYR A 90 2.35 -5.43 -8.37
N ILE A 91 2.73 -6.60 -7.86
CA ILE A 91 4.04 -6.77 -7.19
C ILE A 91 5.18 -6.48 -8.19
N ARG A 92 5.06 -6.98 -9.42
CA ARG A 92 5.99 -6.66 -10.50
C ARG A 92 6.09 -5.15 -10.71
N SER A 93 4.96 -4.46 -10.82
CA SER A 93 4.95 -3.00 -11.06
C SER A 93 5.64 -2.21 -9.92
N ARG A 94 5.56 -2.70 -8.67
CA ARG A 94 6.22 -2.04 -7.54
C ARG A 94 7.73 -2.27 -7.53
N ILE A 95 8.19 -3.44 -7.94
CA ILE A 95 9.62 -3.70 -8.17
C ILE A 95 10.15 -2.87 -9.35
N ASP A 96 9.41 -2.81 -10.46
CA ASP A 96 9.81 -2.02 -11.63
C ASP A 96 9.84 -0.52 -11.31
N GLN A 97 8.87 -0.02 -10.52
CA GLN A 97 8.85 1.35 -10.00
C GLN A 97 10.09 1.68 -9.14
N GLU A 98 10.46 0.77 -8.23
CA GLU A 98 11.63 0.93 -7.37
C GLU A 98 12.92 0.93 -8.20
N ASN A 99 13.06 -0.01 -9.13
CA ASN A 99 14.21 -0.11 -10.02
C ASN A 99 14.36 1.14 -10.90
N LEU A 100 13.25 1.61 -11.48
CA LEU A 100 13.25 2.87 -12.24
C LEU A 100 13.73 4.04 -11.37
N ALA A 101 13.15 4.19 -10.19
CA ALA A 101 13.52 5.28 -9.29
C ALA A 101 15.01 5.23 -8.94
N PHE A 102 15.52 4.06 -8.58
CA PHE A 102 16.92 3.85 -8.24
C PHE A 102 17.91 4.07 -9.39
N SER A 103 17.45 3.98 -10.64
CA SER A 103 18.27 4.29 -11.81
C SER A 103 18.64 5.78 -11.93
N TYR A 104 17.88 6.66 -11.25
CA TYR A 104 18.15 8.11 -11.22
C TYR A 104 19.06 8.54 -10.07
N ALA A 105 19.36 7.66 -9.10
CA ALA A 105 20.17 7.98 -7.95
C ALA A 105 21.64 8.23 -8.35
N ASP A 106 22.22 9.31 -7.83
CA ASP A 106 23.63 9.62 -7.95
C ASP A 106 24.10 10.52 -6.76
N GLU A 107 25.34 10.97 -6.76
CA GLU A 107 25.94 11.78 -5.71
C GLU A 107 25.21 13.12 -5.44
N ASN A 108 24.36 13.58 -6.37
CA ASN A 108 23.60 14.82 -6.28
C ASN A 108 22.10 14.59 -6.13
N PHE A 109 21.63 13.33 -6.14
CA PHE A 109 20.21 13.00 -6.10
C PHE A 109 19.96 11.70 -5.31
N ASP A 110 19.59 11.86 -4.06
CA ASP A 110 19.24 10.75 -3.17
C ASP A 110 17.81 10.24 -3.46
N VAL A 111 17.68 8.94 -3.62
CA VAL A 111 16.40 8.27 -3.89
C VAL A 111 15.99 7.34 -2.76
N SER A 112 14.84 7.61 -2.18
CA SER A 112 14.25 6.84 -1.09
C SER A 112 12.93 6.23 -1.53
N VAL A 113 12.73 4.93 -1.29
CA VAL A 113 11.45 4.25 -1.49
C VAL A 113 10.96 3.73 -0.16
N LEU A 114 9.78 4.16 0.28
CA LEU A 114 9.13 3.66 1.48
C LEU A 114 8.25 2.46 1.12
N GLU A 115 8.60 1.27 1.52
CA GLU A 115 7.85 0.04 1.28
C GLU A 115 6.73 -0.08 2.31
N LEU A 116 5.61 0.58 1.99
CA LEU A 116 4.47 0.79 2.87
C LEU A 116 3.64 -0.49 3.05
N PRO A 117 3.37 -0.89 4.30
CA PRO A 117 2.45 -1.98 4.63
C PRO A 117 1.00 -1.49 4.71
N TYR A 118 0.16 -2.12 5.53
CA TYR A 118 -1.21 -1.69 5.79
C TYR A 118 -1.24 -0.38 6.57
N ILE A 119 -2.01 0.58 6.05
CA ILE A 119 -2.11 1.94 6.58
C ILE A 119 -3.50 2.17 7.14
N PHE A 120 -3.57 2.72 8.37
CA PHE A 120 -4.83 3.06 9.02
C PHE A 120 -4.87 4.54 9.41
N GLY A 121 -6.05 5.10 9.27
CA GLY A 121 -6.37 6.50 9.55
C GLY A 121 -7.53 6.96 8.70
N THR A 122 -8.09 8.10 9.02
CA THR A 122 -9.22 8.69 8.31
C THR A 122 -8.81 10.01 7.68
N GLN A 123 -9.38 10.31 6.52
CA GLN A 123 -9.26 11.60 5.87
C GLN A 123 -10.67 12.20 5.73
N PRO A 124 -10.90 13.45 6.19
CA PRO A 124 -12.19 14.09 6.07
C PRO A 124 -12.70 14.09 4.62
N GLY A 125 -13.95 13.66 4.44
CA GLY A 125 -14.61 13.65 3.14
C GLY A 125 -14.15 12.56 2.15
N ARG A 126 -13.21 11.67 2.53
CA ARG A 126 -12.71 10.59 1.67
C ARG A 126 -13.18 9.22 2.14
N LYS A 127 -13.60 8.39 1.16
CA LYS A 127 -14.00 6.99 1.38
C LYS A 127 -12.76 6.16 1.75
N PRO A 128 -12.76 5.47 2.91
CA PRO A 128 -11.64 4.61 3.28
C PRO A 128 -11.53 3.40 2.36
N VAL A 129 -10.31 2.95 2.13
CA VAL A 129 -10.03 1.73 1.33
C VAL A 129 -10.59 0.45 1.99
N TRP A 130 -10.79 0.47 3.30
CA TRP A 130 -11.24 -0.67 4.10
C TRP A 130 -12.71 -1.04 3.92
N VAL A 131 -13.47 -0.29 3.12
CA VAL A 131 -14.85 -0.64 2.73
C VAL A 131 -14.89 -2.02 2.07
N ILE A 132 -13.90 -2.38 1.25
CA ILE A 132 -13.78 -3.71 0.61
C ILE A 132 -13.72 -4.83 1.66
N LEU A 133 -12.96 -4.62 2.75
CA LEU A 133 -12.91 -5.57 3.87
C LEU A 133 -14.29 -5.73 4.53
N ILE A 134 -15.03 -4.62 4.72
CA ILE A 134 -16.38 -4.66 5.30
C ILE A 134 -17.32 -5.46 4.41
N GLU A 135 -17.29 -5.27 3.10
CA GLU A 135 -18.08 -6.06 2.14
C GLU A 135 -17.81 -7.56 2.26
N GLN A 136 -16.53 -7.95 2.30
CA GLN A 136 -16.12 -9.34 2.46
C GLN A 136 -16.58 -9.94 3.80
N LEU A 137 -16.41 -9.21 4.90
CA LEU A 137 -16.82 -9.67 6.22
C LEU A 137 -18.34 -9.77 6.38
N LYS A 138 -19.11 -8.87 5.75
CA LYS A 138 -20.58 -8.95 5.73
C LYS A 138 -21.08 -10.25 5.10
N MET A 139 -20.44 -10.77 4.06
CA MET A 139 -20.79 -12.07 3.50
C MET A 139 -20.59 -13.23 4.49
N MET A 140 -19.71 -13.07 5.48
CA MET A 140 -19.43 -14.07 6.52
C MET A 140 -20.35 -13.95 7.74
N ASP A 141 -21.12 -12.87 7.87
CA ASP A 141 -21.98 -12.62 9.06
C ASP A 141 -23.05 -13.69 9.26
N LYS A 142 -23.44 -14.39 8.20
CA LYS A 142 -24.38 -15.54 8.25
C LYS A 142 -23.81 -16.77 8.97
N PHE A 143 -22.49 -16.83 9.18
CA PHE A 143 -21.85 -17.93 9.89
C PHE A 143 -21.59 -17.54 11.37
N PRO A 144 -21.52 -18.53 12.29
CA PRO A 144 -21.26 -18.27 13.70
C PRO A 144 -19.80 -17.85 13.99
N CYS A 145 -18.92 -17.96 12.99
CA CYS A 145 -17.50 -17.59 13.08
C CYS A 145 -17.05 -16.95 11.76
N THR A 146 -15.87 -16.36 11.78
CA THR A 146 -15.21 -15.83 10.60
C THR A 146 -14.07 -16.77 10.20
N PHE A 147 -14.03 -17.13 8.93
CA PHE A 147 -12.94 -17.88 8.35
C PHE A 147 -11.89 -16.92 7.78
N TYR A 148 -10.65 -17.05 8.23
CA TYR A 148 -9.59 -16.13 7.81
C TYR A 148 -8.21 -16.81 7.83
N PRO A 149 -7.20 -16.35 7.07
CA PRO A 149 -5.83 -16.85 7.17
C PRO A 149 -5.24 -16.71 8.57
N LYS A 150 -4.17 -17.48 8.87
CA LYS A 150 -3.57 -17.50 10.22
C LYS A 150 -2.43 -16.52 10.41
N GLY A 151 -1.93 -15.93 9.33
CA GLY A 151 -0.79 -15.03 9.35
C GLY A 151 -1.04 -13.73 10.09
N GLY A 152 -0.31 -12.72 9.67
CA GLY A 152 -0.39 -11.35 10.17
C GLY A 152 0.39 -10.42 9.27
N THR A 153 0.30 -9.13 9.53
CA THR A 153 0.94 -8.13 8.70
C THR A 153 1.54 -6.98 9.50
N ALA A 154 2.47 -6.29 8.88
CA ALA A 154 2.99 -5.01 9.33
C ALA A 154 1.92 -3.92 9.13
N MET A 155 1.91 -2.93 10.03
CA MET A 155 0.92 -1.84 10.02
C MET A 155 1.54 -0.53 10.48
N LEU A 156 0.94 0.58 10.07
CA LEU A 156 1.23 1.92 10.60
C LEU A 156 0.04 2.86 10.41
N THR A 157 0.08 4.00 11.09
CA THR A 157 -0.94 5.03 10.93
C THR A 157 -0.58 6.00 9.79
N VAL A 158 -1.58 6.69 9.25
CA VAL A 158 -1.36 7.77 8.25
C VAL A 158 -0.39 8.84 8.78
N ARG A 159 -0.44 9.17 10.07
CA ARG A 159 0.51 10.10 10.70
C ARG A 159 1.93 9.57 10.63
N GLN A 160 2.12 8.29 10.95
CA GLN A 160 3.44 7.65 10.90
C GLN A 160 3.98 7.53 9.47
N VAL A 161 3.12 7.39 8.45
CA VAL A 161 3.54 7.51 7.04
C VAL A 161 4.10 8.89 6.77
N ALA A 162 3.41 9.96 7.19
CA ALA A 162 3.88 11.33 6.99
C ALA A 162 5.22 11.58 7.70
N GLU A 163 5.36 11.11 8.94
CA GLU A 163 6.61 11.21 9.69
C GLU A 163 7.75 10.42 9.01
N ALA A 164 7.46 9.23 8.46
CA ALA A 164 8.46 8.44 7.72
C ALA A 164 8.91 9.13 6.43
N ILE A 165 8.00 9.84 5.73
CA ILE A 165 8.36 10.66 4.55
C ILE A 165 9.35 11.75 4.97
N VAL A 166 9.06 12.48 6.04
CA VAL A 166 9.95 13.54 6.56
C VAL A 166 11.29 12.94 6.99
N GLY A 167 11.25 11.84 7.77
CA GLY A 167 12.46 11.16 8.21
C GLY A 167 13.35 10.67 7.05
N ALA A 168 12.75 10.17 5.96
CA ALA A 168 13.49 9.79 4.76
C ALA A 168 14.03 11.01 3.99
N ALA A 169 13.27 12.11 3.92
CA ALA A 169 13.75 13.35 3.30
C ALA A 169 14.89 14.01 4.07
N GLU A 170 14.89 13.91 5.40
CA GLU A 170 15.92 14.46 6.29
C GLU A 170 17.12 13.52 6.54
N TYR A 171 17.02 12.26 6.10
CA TYR A 171 18.12 11.31 6.29
C TYR A 171 19.38 11.76 5.54
N GLU A 172 20.52 11.76 6.22
CA GLU A 172 21.76 12.37 5.69
C GLU A 172 22.73 11.37 5.07
N ASP A 173 22.72 10.12 5.55
CA ASP A 173 23.76 9.12 5.21
C ASP A 173 23.43 8.29 3.95
N TYR A 174 22.80 8.85 2.92
CA TYR A 174 22.47 8.08 1.70
C TYR A 174 23.70 7.62 0.93
N ALA A 175 24.82 8.33 1.02
CA ALA A 175 26.09 7.96 0.38
C ALA A 175 26.54 6.54 0.74
N LYS A 176 26.30 6.07 1.99
CA LYS A 176 26.62 4.70 2.43
C LYS A 176 25.79 3.61 1.74
N PHE A 177 24.69 4.00 1.10
CA PHE A 177 23.79 3.12 0.33
C PHE A 177 23.89 3.36 -1.18
N GLY A 178 24.92 4.12 -1.64
CA GLY A 178 25.03 4.50 -3.05
C GLY A 178 23.91 5.42 -3.50
N HIS A 179 23.47 6.35 -2.62
CA HIS A 179 22.45 7.36 -2.86
C HIS A 179 21.04 6.82 -3.12
N LYS A 180 20.78 5.54 -2.79
CA LYS A 180 19.47 4.89 -2.96
C LYS A 180 19.16 3.94 -1.82
N LYS A 181 17.92 3.98 -1.30
CA LYS A 181 17.51 3.12 -0.21
C LYS A 181 16.03 2.78 -0.26
N ALA A 182 15.71 1.49 -0.26
CA ALA A 182 14.38 0.99 0.10
C ALA A 182 14.29 0.85 1.62
N TRP A 183 13.24 1.36 2.19
CA TRP A 183 12.92 1.31 3.60
C TRP A 183 11.69 0.44 3.80
N PRO A 184 11.84 -0.82 4.22
CA PRO A 184 10.70 -1.62 4.65
C PRO A 184 10.25 -1.08 6.00
N ILE A 185 9.09 -0.41 6.04
CA ILE A 185 8.65 0.31 7.24
C ILE A 185 7.47 -0.36 7.92
N SER A 186 7.54 -0.41 9.24
CA SER A 186 6.47 -0.89 10.12
C SER A 186 6.60 -0.22 11.47
N CYS A 187 5.47 0.20 12.04
CA CYS A 187 5.45 0.60 13.44
C CYS A 187 4.78 -0.47 14.33
N TYR A 188 3.96 -1.32 13.74
CA TYR A 188 3.26 -2.40 14.42
C TYR A 188 3.23 -3.66 13.57
N ASN A 189 3.32 -4.82 14.22
CA ASN A 189 3.12 -6.12 13.62
C ASN A 189 1.95 -6.80 14.32
N MET A 190 0.90 -7.17 13.60
CA MET A 190 -0.33 -7.68 14.19
C MET A 190 -0.80 -8.95 13.49
N LYS A 191 -1.26 -9.93 14.24
CA LYS A 191 -1.91 -11.13 13.72
C LYS A 191 -3.33 -10.80 13.22
N TRP A 192 -3.80 -11.56 12.21
CA TRP A 192 -5.13 -11.35 11.65
C TRP A 192 -6.26 -11.53 12.68
N ASP A 193 -6.13 -12.46 13.63
CA ASP A 193 -7.14 -12.64 14.67
C ASP A 193 -7.22 -11.46 15.65
N GLU A 194 -6.10 -10.84 15.98
CA GLU A 194 -6.03 -9.62 16.78
C GLU A 194 -6.64 -8.44 16.01
N PHE A 195 -6.25 -8.25 14.75
CA PHE A 195 -6.80 -7.23 13.87
C PHE A 195 -8.33 -7.35 13.75
N LEU A 196 -8.84 -8.57 13.50
CA LEU A 196 -10.27 -8.81 13.33
C LEU A 196 -11.07 -8.56 14.61
N ARG A 197 -10.48 -8.71 15.80
CA ARG A 197 -11.16 -8.32 17.06
C ARG A 197 -11.45 -6.82 17.09
N ILE A 198 -10.50 -5.99 16.70
CA ILE A 198 -10.69 -4.54 16.59
C ILE A 198 -11.74 -4.22 15.53
N VAL A 199 -11.68 -4.89 14.38
CA VAL A 199 -12.67 -4.74 13.30
C VAL A 199 -14.09 -5.07 13.76
N TYR A 200 -14.28 -6.16 14.51
CA TYR A 200 -15.62 -6.52 15.01
C TYR A 200 -16.12 -5.59 16.09
N ASP A 201 -15.23 -5.09 16.92
CA ASP A 201 -15.58 -4.07 17.91
C ASP A 201 -16.06 -2.76 17.24
N ALA A 202 -15.32 -2.29 16.23
CA ALA A 202 -15.71 -1.12 15.44
C ALA A 202 -17.02 -1.31 14.67
N ARG A 203 -17.37 -2.56 14.30
CA ARG A 203 -18.66 -2.92 13.68
C ARG A 203 -19.81 -3.05 14.67
N GLY A 204 -19.56 -2.87 15.99
CA GLY A 204 -20.56 -3.03 17.06
C GLY A 204 -20.95 -4.50 17.34
N MET A 205 -20.17 -5.47 16.84
CA MET A 205 -20.43 -6.91 17.05
C MET A 205 -19.72 -7.45 18.30
N GLY A 206 -18.90 -6.64 18.94
CA GLY A 206 -18.05 -7.01 20.07
C GLY A 206 -16.87 -7.90 19.64
N SER A 207 -15.79 -7.82 20.40
CA SER A 207 -14.52 -8.52 20.10
C SER A 207 -14.57 -10.05 20.29
N LYS A 208 -15.72 -10.62 20.65
CA LYS A 208 -15.87 -12.05 21.02
C LYS A 208 -16.15 -12.97 19.83
N ARG A 209 -16.36 -12.41 18.60
CA ARG A 209 -16.60 -13.25 17.43
C ARG A 209 -15.39 -14.16 17.16
N LYS A 210 -15.65 -15.47 17.07
CA LYS A 210 -14.59 -16.45 16.86
C LYS A 210 -14.01 -16.31 15.45
N VAL A 211 -12.70 -16.18 15.33
CA VAL A 211 -11.95 -16.29 14.08
C VAL A 211 -11.38 -17.70 13.98
N VAL A 212 -11.65 -18.39 12.89
CA VAL A 212 -11.19 -19.75 12.62
C VAL A 212 -10.22 -19.71 11.47
N GLY A 213 -8.98 -20.14 11.72
CA GLY A 213 -7.97 -20.30 10.68
C GLY A 213 -8.36 -21.40 9.71
N VAL A 214 -8.37 -21.08 8.43
CA VAL A 214 -8.66 -22.06 7.37
C VAL A 214 -7.39 -22.51 6.65
N PRO A 215 -7.34 -23.75 6.17
CA PRO A 215 -6.25 -24.22 5.34
C PRO A 215 -6.13 -23.41 4.03
N ILE A 216 -4.91 -23.11 3.61
CA ILE A 216 -4.59 -22.31 2.40
C ILE A 216 -5.32 -22.84 1.17
N TRP A 217 -5.38 -24.16 0.98
CA TRP A 217 -5.99 -24.77 -0.19
C TRP A 217 -7.48 -24.44 -0.33
N MET A 218 -8.21 -24.22 0.76
CA MET A 218 -9.61 -23.80 0.72
C MET A 218 -9.73 -22.38 0.19
N PHE A 219 -8.87 -21.45 0.67
CA PHE A 219 -8.83 -20.09 0.14
C PHE A 219 -8.43 -20.07 -1.34
N ALA A 220 -7.45 -20.86 -1.73
CA ALA A 220 -7.03 -20.97 -3.12
C ALA A 220 -8.14 -21.47 -4.04
N MET A 221 -8.99 -22.39 -3.57
CA MET A 221 -10.17 -22.85 -4.34
C MET A 221 -11.17 -21.71 -4.59
N PHE A 222 -11.49 -20.92 -3.58
CA PHE A 222 -12.36 -19.75 -3.75
C PHE A 222 -11.73 -18.71 -4.67
N GLY A 223 -10.42 -18.48 -4.52
CA GLY A 223 -9.66 -17.59 -5.40
C GLY A 223 -9.74 -18.01 -6.86
N LYS A 224 -9.61 -19.29 -7.18
CA LYS A 224 -9.75 -19.80 -8.57
C LYS A 224 -11.12 -19.51 -9.18
N LYS A 225 -12.19 -19.56 -8.36
CA LYS A 225 -13.52 -19.20 -8.84
C LYS A 225 -13.61 -17.72 -9.20
N ILE A 226 -13.08 -16.84 -8.35
CA ILE A 226 -13.04 -15.40 -8.59
C ILE A 226 -12.24 -15.08 -9.86
N GLU A 227 -11.06 -15.69 -10.04
CA GLU A 227 -10.24 -15.48 -11.26
C GLU A 227 -10.96 -15.92 -12.53
N LYS A 228 -11.73 -17.03 -12.47
CA LYS A 228 -12.53 -17.48 -13.60
C LYS A 228 -13.66 -16.50 -13.96
N GLU A 229 -14.31 -15.92 -12.96
CA GLU A 229 -15.33 -14.89 -13.17
C GLU A 229 -14.71 -13.64 -13.83
N ARG A 230 -13.58 -13.16 -13.32
CA ARG A 230 -12.81 -12.04 -13.92
C ARG A 230 -12.39 -12.33 -15.37
N GLU A 231 -11.93 -13.55 -15.63
CA GLU A 231 -11.53 -13.95 -16.98
C GLU A 231 -12.70 -13.86 -17.97
N LEU A 232 -13.91 -14.25 -17.56
CA LEU A 232 -15.11 -14.13 -18.38
C LEU A 232 -15.49 -12.66 -18.67
N GLU A 233 -15.17 -11.76 -17.75
CA GLU A 233 -15.42 -10.32 -17.88
C GLU A 233 -14.26 -9.60 -18.60
N GLY A 234 -13.16 -10.29 -18.93
CA GLY A 234 -11.99 -9.71 -19.59
C GLY A 234 -11.19 -8.76 -18.70
N ILE A 235 -11.36 -8.87 -17.38
CA ILE A 235 -10.63 -8.08 -16.37
C ILE A 235 -9.59 -8.93 -15.65
N GLU A 236 -8.62 -8.24 -15.02
CA GLU A 236 -7.55 -8.85 -14.25
C GLU A 236 -7.31 -8.02 -12.99
N SER A 237 -6.94 -8.68 -11.90
CA SER A 237 -6.54 -7.99 -10.66
C SER A 237 -5.01 -7.92 -10.56
N GLY A 238 -4.54 -6.99 -9.74
CA GLY A 238 -3.11 -6.83 -9.50
C GLY A 238 -2.47 -7.97 -8.72
N ILE A 239 -3.26 -8.65 -7.89
CA ILE A 239 -2.82 -9.82 -7.12
C ILE A 239 -3.65 -11.02 -7.55
N TYR A 240 -2.98 -12.06 -8.03
CA TYR A 240 -3.60 -13.34 -8.34
C TYR A 240 -4.19 -13.95 -7.07
N THR A 241 -5.51 -14.04 -6.99
CA THR A 241 -6.24 -14.34 -5.75
C THR A 241 -5.84 -15.67 -5.09
N PRO A 242 -5.60 -16.78 -5.82
CA PRO A 242 -5.11 -18.01 -5.19
C PRO A 242 -3.74 -17.87 -4.52
N GLY A 243 -2.83 -17.07 -5.10
CA GLY A 243 -1.51 -16.80 -4.52
C GLY A 243 -1.57 -15.86 -3.32
N LEU A 244 -2.57 -14.97 -3.27
CA LEU A 244 -2.79 -14.10 -2.12
C LEU A 244 -3.05 -14.90 -0.83
N ALA A 245 -3.70 -16.06 -0.93
CA ALA A 245 -3.96 -16.92 0.23
C ALA A 245 -2.67 -17.36 0.93
N GLU A 246 -1.64 -17.71 0.16
CA GLU A 246 -0.32 -18.08 0.67
C GLU A 246 0.37 -16.89 1.37
N ILE A 247 0.32 -15.72 0.73
CA ILE A 247 0.85 -14.48 1.28
C ILE A 247 0.18 -14.15 2.62
N MET A 248 -1.15 -14.23 2.70
CA MET A 248 -1.91 -13.88 3.91
C MET A 248 -1.76 -14.89 5.06
N ASP A 249 -1.35 -16.12 4.79
CA ASP A 249 -1.10 -17.13 5.85
C ASP A 249 0.28 -16.96 6.50
N MET A 250 1.16 -16.16 5.91
CA MET A 250 2.46 -15.82 6.47
C MET A 250 2.37 -14.67 7.48
N ASN A 251 3.38 -14.58 8.34
CA ASN A 251 3.62 -13.40 9.16
C ASN A 251 4.47 -12.41 8.37
N LEU A 252 3.82 -11.49 7.70
CA LEU A 252 4.48 -10.41 6.95
C LEU A 252 4.92 -9.30 7.91
N PHE A 253 5.76 -9.67 8.87
CA PHE A 253 6.26 -8.77 9.90
C PHE A 253 7.56 -8.10 9.45
N ILE A 254 7.68 -6.83 9.76
CA ILE A 254 8.84 -6.00 9.43
C ILE A 254 9.44 -5.46 10.73
N ASP A 255 10.77 -5.41 10.80
CA ASP A 255 11.48 -4.85 11.95
C ASP A 255 11.17 -3.35 12.10
N THR A 256 10.63 -2.99 13.26
CA THR A 256 10.20 -1.63 13.55
C THR A 256 11.36 -0.62 13.71
N LYS A 257 12.61 -1.12 13.76
CA LYS A 257 13.81 -0.26 13.88
C LYS A 257 13.92 0.77 12.75
N TYR A 258 13.50 0.41 11.53
CA TYR A 258 13.56 1.32 10.39
C TYR A 258 12.69 2.57 10.62
N CYS A 259 11.52 2.40 11.21
CA CYS A 259 10.66 3.52 11.57
C CYS A 259 11.22 4.32 12.75
N PHE A 260 11.38 3.67 13.91
CA PHE A 260 11.64 4.38 15.16
C PHE A 260 13.08 4.86 15.28
N LYS A 261 14.06 4.07 14.84
CA LYS A 261 15.47 4.41 14.99
C LYS A 261 16.00 5.20 13.81
N ASP A 262 15.77 4.72 12.60
CA ASP A 262 16.42 5.28 11.41
C ASP A 262 15.64 6.49 10.88
N LEU A 263 14.32 6.40 10.75
CA LEU A 263 13.45 7.48 10.26
C LEU A 263 12.83 8.34 11.36
N LYS A 264 13.11 8.05 12.64
CA LYS A 264 12.69 8.83 13.82
C LYS A 264 11.16 9.02 13.93
N VAL A 265 10.40 8.05 13.40
CA VAL A 265 8.94 8.04 13.51
C VAL A 265 8.53 7.90 14.98
N THR A 266 7.49 8.60 15.41
CA THR A 266 7.01 8.56 16.79
C THR A 266 5.95 7.47 17.01
N GLN A 267 5.71 7.11 18.28
CA GLN A 267 4.63 6.19 18.65
C GLN A 267 3.25 6.82 18.36
N ASP A 268 2.29 5.97 17.98
CA ASP A 268 0.91 6.37 17.76
C ASP A 268 -0.06 5.29 18.25
N ASP A 269 -1.35 5.55 18.26
CA ASP A 269 -2.37 4.58 18.66
C ASP A 269 -2.94 3.86 17.43
N ILE A 270 -2.33 2.72 17.08
CA ILE A 270 -2.78 1.90 15.95
C ILE A 270 -4.18 1.30 16.18
N HIS A 271 -4.54 0.99 17.45
CA HIS A 271 -5.86 0.43 17.75
C HIS A 271 -6.96 1.43 17.45
N SER A 272 -6.82 2.68 17.90
CA SER A 272 -7.76 3.76 17.57
C SER A 272 -7.78 4.05 16.07
N ALA A 273 -6.61 4.06 15.39
CA ALA A 273 -6.56 4.29 13.95
C ALA A 273 -7.28 3.19 13.15
N ILE A 274 -7.13 1.93 13.53
CA ILE A 274 -7.88 0.81 12.92
C ILE A 274 -9.37 0.98 13.21
N PHE A 275 -9.75 1.19 14.48
CA PHE A 275 -11.15 1.33 14.88
C PHE A 275 -11.86 2.44 14.10
N ASP A 276 -11.28 3.62 14.00
CA ASP A 276 -11.85 4.77 13.29
C ASP A 276 -11.94 4.54 11.79
N SER A 277 -10.90 3.95 11.19
CA SER A 277 -10.90 3.57 9.77
C SER A 277 -12.02 2.59 9.44
N ILE A 278 -12.21 1.59 10.28
CA ILE A 278 -13.25 0.57 10.10
C ILE A 278 -14.64 1.15 10.34
N LYS A 279 -14.80 1.96 11.38
CA LYS A 279 -16.09 2.62 11.68
C LYS A 279 -16.54 3.50 10.51
N LEU A 280 -15.63 4.34 9.98
CA LEU A 280 -15.92 5.16 8.79
C LEU A 280 -16.23 4.29 7.57
N SER A 281 -15.56 3.14 7.42
CA SER A 281 -15.82 2.19 6.34
C SER A 281 -17.21 1.56 6.44
N VAL A 282 -17.67 1.25 7.65
CA VAL A 282 -19.05 0.77 7.89
C VAL A 282 -20.06 1.85 7.52
N ASP A 283 -19.84 3.08 7.96
CA ASP A 283 -20.73 4.21 7.67
C ASP A 283 -20.78 4.51 6.16
N ALA A 284 -19.65 4.39 5.46
CA ALA A 284 -19.58 4.50 4.00
C ALA A 284 -20.34 3.36 3.30
N PHE A 285 -20.16 2.12 3.73
CA PHE A 285 -20.84 0.95 3.18
C PHE A 285 -22.36 1.02 3.37
N GLU A 286 -22.81 1.51 4.50
CA GLU A 286 -24.23 1.66 4.83
C GLU A 286 -24.87 2.97 4.27
N GLY A 287 -24.10 3.76 3.51
CA GLY A 287 -24.59 5.01 2.91
C GLY A 287 -24.86 6.13 3.92
N LYS A 288 -24.33 6.03 5.16
CA LYS A 288 -24.53 7.01 6.21
C LYS A 288 -23.59 8.22 6.09
N ALA A 289 -22.51 8.09 5.34
CA ALA A 289 -21.55 9.17 5.10
C ALA A 289 -21.45 9.47 3.61
N LYS A 290 -21.56 10.76 3.22
CA LYS A 290 -21.26 11.22 1.86
C LYS A 290 -19.76 11.41 1.73
N LEU A 291 -19.10 10.49 1.02
CA LEU A 291 -17.64 10.48 0.87
C LEU A 291 -17.27 10.40 -0.62
N ILE A 292 -16.19 11.07 -0.97
CA ILE A 292 -15.63 11.02 -2.32
C ILE A 292 -14.82 9.72 -2.45
N GLY A 293 -15.09 8.92 -3.47
CA GLY A 293 -14.36 7.72 -3.81
C GLY A 293 -12.93 7.98 -4.27
N MET A 294 -12.10 6.93 -4.32
CA MET A 294 -10.69 7.06 -4.77
C MET A 294 -10.58 7.39 -6.26
N LYS A 295 -11.58 7.05 -7.06
CA LYS A 295 -11.63 7.32 -8.52
C LYS A 295 -12.18 8.70 -8.88
N GLY A 296 -12.45 9.59 -7.92
CA GLY A 296 -12.98 10.94 -8.21
C GLY A 296 -14.43 10.92 -8.70
N GLU A 297 -15.24 9.98 -8.23
CA GLU A 297 -16.68 9.91 -8.48
C GLU A 297 -17.43 11.07 -7.83
#